data_1f3596ae50bed185446496bf5357fddd
#
_entry.id   1f3596ae50bed185446496bf5357fddd
#
_cell.length_a   1.000
_cell.length_b   1.000
_cell.length_c   1.000
_cell.angle_alpha   90.00
_cell.angle_beta   90.00
_cell.angle_gamma   90.00
#
_symmetry.space_group_name_H-M   'P 1'
#
loop_
_entity.id
_entity.type
_entity.pdbx_description
1 polymer ?
#
loop_
_entity_poly.entity_id
_entity_poly.type
_entity_poly.pdbx_seq_one_letter_code
_entity_poly.pdbx_strand_id
1 'polypeptide(L)'
;MPIDLLTRRAALMSLGAFASVGLAGCNATPTAGVQPGATPPPGLRIGVVNIDNSPLVAYVGNPTAQWAQQALPGALAQAFGARMAPGDPGAVPLDIRLDTLYLGNGGPADPDRMRGVATLGGHSISVRADSTYIANPTDQALPEQALQGRVQALAVAFAYRLKRKLGA
;
A
#
# COMPACT_ATOMS: atom_id res chain seq x y z
N MET A 1 49.50 23.03 -51.27
CA MET A 1 50.97 23.10 -51.07
C MET A 1 51.22 23.33 -49.61
N PRO A 2 52.22 22.72 -49.05
CA PRO A 2 52.41 21.28 -48.79
C PRO A 2 52.37 20.96 -47.27
N ILE A 3 52.04 19.72 -46.83
CA ILE A 3 52.95 18.60 -46.52
C ILE A 3 53.94 18.93 -45.39
N ASP A 4 53.85 18.19 -44.30
CA ASP A 4 54.83 17.27 -43.74
C ASP A 4 54.38 16.84 -42.34
N LEU A 5 54.05 15.61 -42.11
CA LEU A 5 54.81 14.37 -42.05
C LEU A 5 55.85 14.31 -40.91
N LEU A 6 55.62 13.32 -40.09
CA LEU A 6 56.61 12.51 -39.35
C LEU A 6 57.16 13.10 -38.04
N THR A 7 57.02 12.42 -36.96
CA THR A 7 57.87 11.31 -36.55
C THR A 7 57.42 10.81 -35.17
N ARG A 8 57.00 9.59 -35.03
CA ARG A 8 57.76 8.39 -34.62
C ARG A 8 58.19 8.35 -33.13
N ARG A 9 57.75 7.24 -32.58
CA ARG A 9 58.40 6.39 -31.55
C ARG A 9 58.28 6.87 -30.12
N ALA A 10 58.07 6.03 -29.16
CA ALA A 10 58.09 4.59 -28.92
C ALA A 10 57.40 4.35 -27.59
N ALA A 11 56.58 3.37 -27.49
CA ALA A 11 56.86 2.06 -26.90
C ALA A 11 57.12 2.07 -25.40
N LEU A 12 56.35 1.38 -24.74
CA LEU A 12 56.59 0.25 -23.86
C LEU A 12 55.75 0.27 -22.59
N MET A 13 54.92 -0.71 -22.55
CA MET A 13 54.65 -1.66 -21.47
C MET A 13 54.35 -1.12 -20.09
N SER A 14 53.18 -1.36 -19.66
CA SER A 14 53.01 -2.28 -18.52
C SER A 14 51.59 -2.84 -18.47
N LEU A 15 51.60 -4.12 -18.45
CA LEU A 15 50.51 -5.02 -18.09
C LEU A 15 49.85 -4.56 -16.80
N GLY A 16 48.57 -4.57 -16.78
CA GLY A 16 47.76 -4.37 -15.59
C GLY A 16 46.29 -4.63 -15.94
N ALA A 17 46.06 -5.83 -16.42
CA ALA A 17 44.68 -6.33 -16.60
C ALA A 17 44.01 -6.46 -15.23
N PHE A 18 42.93 -5.80 -15.05
CA PHE A 18 41.76 -6.37 -14.34
C PHE A 18 40.54 -5.68 -14.93
N ALA A 19 39.97 -6.34 -15.91
CA ALA A 19 38.60 -6.08 -16.31
C ALA A 19 37.67 -6.51 -15.16
N SER A 20 37.38 -5.62 -14.27
CA SER A 20 36.21 -5.74 -13.42
C SER A 20 35.01 -5.42 -14.30
N VAL A 21 34.42 -6.46 -14.85
CA VAL A 21 33.04 -6.44 -15.34
C VAL A 21 32.18 -6.06 -14.15
N GLY A 22 31.94 -4.77 -14.01
CA GLY A 22 30.93 -4.25 -13.12
C GLY A 22 29.59 -4.73 -13.67
N LEU A 23 29.09 -5.82 -13.09
CA LEU A 23 27.70 -6.16 -13.12
C LEU A 23 26.96 -4.89 -12.71
N ALA A 24 26.26 -4.28 -13.67
CA ALA A 24 25.25 -3.29 -13.38
C ALA A 24 24.20 -3.98 -12.50
N GLY A 25 24.51 -4.01 -11.21
CA GLY A 25 23.55 -4.38 -10.19
C GLY A 25 22.41 -3.40 -10.33
N CYS A 26 21.24 -3.92 -10.67
CA CYS A 26 19.98 -3.22 -10.46
C CYS A 26 20.08 -2.58 -9.09
N ASN A 27 20.04 -1.26 -9.04
CA ASN A 27 19.77 -0.52 -7.83
C ASN A 27 18.34 -0.86 -7.41
N ALA A 28 18.16 -2.05 -6.85
CA ALA A 28 17.08 -2.29 -5.95
C ALA A 28 17.31 -1.31 -4.81
N THR A 29 16.55 -0.24 -4.78
CA THR A 29 16.42 0.61 -3.60
C THR A 29 16.25 -0.35 -2.44
N PRO A 30 17.11 -0.32 -1.40
CA PRO A 30 16.92 -1.19 -0.26
C PRO A 30 15.55 -0.82 0.29
N THR A 31 14.57 -1.66 0.04
CA THR A 31 13.30 -1.62 0.76
C THR A 31 13.73 -1.83 2.19
N ALA A 32 13.73 -0.76 2.98
CA ALA A 32 14.05 -0.81 4.40
C ALA A 32 13.28 -1.99 4.94
N GLY A 33 14.01 -2.97 5.49
CA GLY A 33 13.47 -4.29 5.77
C GLY A 33 12.17 -4.18 6.53
N VAL A 34 11.09 -4.52 5.85
CA VAL A 34 9.75 -4.55 6.42
C VAL A 34 9.77 -5.62 7.50
N GLN A 35 9.74 -5.23 8.76
CA GLN A 35 9.65 -6.15 9.87
C GLN A 35 8.17 -6.54 10.08
N PRO A 36 7.79 -7.80 9.76
CA PRO A 36 6.43 -8.24 10.01
C PRO A 36 6.17 -8.30 11.53
N GLY A 37 5.12 -7.64 11.98
CA GLY A 37 4.58 -7.83 13.33
C GLY A 37 5.11 -6.92 14.43
N ALA A 38 6.06 -6.02 14.17
CA ALA A 38 6.45 -5.02 15.16
C ALA A 38 5.39 -3.91 15.24
N THR A 39 4.98 -3.55 16.45
CA THR A 39 4.06 -2.42 16.66
C THR A 39 4.81 -1.11 16.42
N PRO A 40 4.28 -0.21 15.59
CA PRO A 40 4.89 1.10 15.40
C PRO A 40 5.03 1.88 16.70
N PRO A 41 6.03 2.77 16.82
CA PRO A 41 6.19 3.59 18.01
C PRO A 41 4.91 4.38 18.34
N PRO A 42 4.56 4.53 19.62
CA PRO A 42 3.44 5.35 20.01
C PRO A 42 3.68 6.82 19.58
N GLY A 43 2.64 7.48 19.09
CA GLY A 43 2.73 8.88 18.66
C GLY A 43 3.08 9.10 17.19
N LEU A 44 3.27 8.05 16.41
CA LEU A 44 3.52 8.17 14.97
C LEU A 44 2.35 8.89 14.28
N ARG A 45 2.66 9.94 13.51
CA ARG A 45 1.68 10.71 12.75
C ARG A 45 1.63 10.21 11.32
N ILE A 46 0.44 10.21 10.75
CA ILE A 46 0.17 9.74 9.38
C ILE A 46 0.09 10.96 8.47
N GLY A 47 1.01 11.05 7.52
CA GLY A 47 1.04 12.12 6.52
C GLY A 47 0.14 11.82 5.33
N VAL A 48 0.66 11.04 4.42
CA VAL A 48 -0.03 10.64 3.18
C VAL A 48 -0.54 9.21 3.33
N VAL A 49 -1.71 8.93 2.77
CA VAL A 49 -2.26 7.58 2.66
C VAL A 49 -2.20 7.15 1.20
N ASN A 50 -1.47 6.09 0.92
CA ASN A 50 -1.37 5.47 -0.38
C ASN A 50 -2.15 4.15 -0.36
N ILE A 51 -3.01 3.94 -1.35
CA ILE A 51 -3.82 2.74 -1.44
C ILE A 51 -3.53 2.04 -2.77
N ASP A 52 -2.97 0.84 -2.68
CA ASP A 52 -2.81 -0.08 -3.80
C ASP A 52 -3.96 -1.10 -3.79
N ASN A 53 -4.85 -0.97 -4.76
CA ASN A 53 -5.95 -1.90 -4.98
C ASN A 53 -5.72 -2.84 -6.17
N SER A 54 -4.54 -2.85 -6.76
CA SER A 54 -4.24 -3.66 -7.94
C SER A 54 -4.53 -5.16 -7.74
N PRO A 55 -4.16 -5.79 -6.60
CA PRO A 55 -4.51 -7.19 -6.36
C PRO A 55 -6.02 -7.38 -6.24
N LEU A 56 -6.72 -6.39 -5.67
CA LEU A 56 -8.17 -6.44 -5.48
C LEU A 56 -8.92 -6.35 -6.82
N VAL A 57 -8.45 -5.52 -7.74
CA VAL A 57 -9.02 -5.41 -9.10
C VAL A 57 -8.99 -6.76 -9.81
N ALA A 58 -7.88 -7.49 -9.68
CA ALA A 58 -7.75 -8.83 -10.26
C ALA A 58 -8.70 -9.86 -9.63
N TYR A 59 -9.08 -9.65 -8.37
CA TYR A 59 -9.92 -10.58 -7.60
C TYR A 59 -11.43 -10.34 -7.78
N VAL A 60 -11.90 -9.09 -7.64
CA VAL A 60 -13.33 -8.75 -7.62
C VAL A 60 -13.81 -7.86 -8.76
N GLY A 61 -12.89 -7.42 -9.64
CA GLY A 61 -13.19 -6.50 -10.74
C GLY A 61 -13.26 -5.03 -10.33
N ASN A 62 -13.36 -4.18 -11.36
CA ASN A 62 -13.18 -2.74 -11.21
C ASN A 62 -14.18 -2.01 -10.30
N PRO A 63 -15.51 -2.17 -10.42
CA PRO A 63 -16.41 -1.34 -9.62
C PRO A 63 -16.17 -1.52 -8.13
N THR A 64 -16.12 -2.76 -7.66
CA THR A 64 -15.98 -3.08 -6.22
C THR A 64 -14.61 -2.65 -5.67
N ALA A 65 -13.53 -2.84 -6.43
CA ALA A 65 -12.20 -2.40 -6.05
C ALA A 65 -12.10 -0.87 -5.96
N GLN A 66 -12.73 -0.15 -6.89
CA GLN A 66 -12.79 1.31 -6.86
C GLN A 66 -13.59 1.84 -5.67
N TRP A 67 -14.72 1.22 -5.34
CA TRP A 67 -15.48 1.61 -4.15
C TRP A 67 -14.67 1.46 -2.87
N ALA A 68 -13.91 0.37 -2.75
CA ALA A 68 -13.02 0.18 -1.61
C ALA A 68 -11.92 1.25 -1.54
N GLN A 69 -11.31 1.59 -2.68
CA GLN A 69 -10.29 2.63 -2.78
C GLN A 69 -10.86 4.01 -2.42
N GLN A 70 -12.07 4.32 -2.84
CA GLN A 70 -12.74 5.60 -2.55
C GLN A 70 -13.21 5.71 -1.09
N ALA A 71 -13.68 4.62 -0.50
CA ALA A 71 -14.21 4.61 0.86
C ALA A 71 -13.10 4.66 1.94
N LEU A 72 -11.95 4.06 1.65
CA LEU A 72 -10.91 3.84 2.66
C LEU A 72 -10.27 5.13 3.21
N PRO A 73 -9.96 6.18 2.41
CA PRO A 73 -9.40 7.42 2.93
C PRO A 73 -10.28 8.09 3.99
N GLY A 74 -11.58 8.19 3.74
CA GLY A 74 -12.54 8.74 4.67
C GLY A 74 -12.66 7.91 5.95
N ALA A 75 -12.68 6.59 5.82
CA ALA A 75 -12.72 5.67 6.96
C ALA A 75 -11.44 5.77 7.82
N LEU A 76 -10.28 5.92 7.21
CA LEU A 76 -9.00 6.12 7.91
C LEU A 76 -8.97 7.49 8.61
N ALA A 77 -9.41 8.54 7.94
CA ALA A 77 -9.51 9.87 8.56
C ALA A 77 -10.44 9.84 9.79
N GLN A 78 -11.56 9.14 9.70
CA GLN A 78 -12.46 8.95 10.84
C GLN A 78 -11.81 8.13 11.96
N ALA A 79 -11.14 7.04 11.64
CA ALA A 79 -10.55 6.16 12.64
C ALA A 79 -9.35 6.80 13.35
N PHE A 80 -8.46 7.46 12.60
CA PHE A 80 -7.21 8.00 13.12
C PHE A 80 -7.30 9.45 13.57
N GLY A 81 -8.27 10.24 13.07
CA GLY A 81 -8.55 11.60 13.55
C GLY A 81 -7.30 12.44 13.80
N ALA A 82 -7.00 12.74 15.05
CA ALA A 82 -5.88 13.59 15.45
C ALA A 82 -4.47 13.07 15.07
N ARG A 83 -4.35 11.82 14.66
CA ARG A 83 -3.07 11.28 14.14
C ARG A 83 -2.85 11.56 12.66
N MET A 84 -3.89 11.96 11.93
CA MET A 84 -3.76 12.42 10.55
C MET A 84 -3.12 13.81 10.55
N ALA A 85 -1.97 13.93 9.94
CA ALA A 85 -1.19 15.16 9.88
C ALA A 85 -0.63 15.38 8.46
N PRO A 86 -1.51 15.57 7.46
CA PRO A 86 -1.06 15.84 6.09
C PRO A 86 -0.27 17.16 6.09
N GLY A 87 0.93 17.13 5.46
CA GLY A 87 1.83 18.29 5.42
C GLY A 87 2.77 18.44 6.61
N ASP A 88 2.68 17.61 7.63
CA ASP A 88 3.67 17.58 8.73
C ASP A 88 4.95 16.87 8.22
N PRO A 89 6.13 17.55 8.24
CA PRO A 89 7.38 16.94 7.76
C PRO A 89 7.84 15.75 8.60
N GLY A 90 7.36 15.62 9.84
CA GLY A 90 7.64 14.47 10.70
C GLY A 90 6.62 13.32 10.57
N ALA A 91 5.58 13.50 9.76
CA ALA A 91 4.60 12.45 9.56
C ALA A 91 5.10 11.41 8.53
N VAL A 92 4.74 10.17 8.74
CA VAL A 92 5.13 9.05 7.87
C VAL A 92 3.99 8.63 6.95
N PRO A 93 4.30 8.09 5.76
CA PRO A 93 3.28 7.56 4.89
C PRO A 93 2.65 6.29 5.49
N LEU A 94 1.36 6.14 5.26
CA LEU A 94 0.61 4.92 5.49
C LEU A 94 0.31 4.28 4.13
N ASP A 95 1.00 3.20 3.82
CA ASP A 95 0.80 2.44 2.60
C ASP A 95 -0.12 1.26 2.88
N ILE A 96 -1.21 1.15 2.12
CA ILE A 96 -2.18 0.07 2.27
C ILE A 96 -2.30 -0.67 0.95
N ARG A 97 -2.06 -1.97 0.98
CA ARG A 97 -2.35 -2.87 -0.14
C ARG A 97 -3.58 -3.70 0.21
N LEU A 98 -4.60 -3.64 -0.63
CA LEU A 98 -5.81 -4.44 -0.50
C LEU A 98 -5.65 -5.74 -1.29
N ASP A 99 -5.70 -6.87 -0.60
CA ASP A 99 -5.47 -8.18 -1.22
C ASP A 99 -6.78 -8.85 -1.63
N THR A 100 -7.79 -8.86 -0.77
CA THR A 100 -9.08 -9.51 -1.03
C THR A 100 -10.25 -8.75 -0.44
N LEU A 101 -11.37 -8.78 -1.14
CA LEU A 101 -12.67 -8.34 -0.68
C LEU A 101 -13.70 -9.41 -1.05
N TYR A 102 -14.42 -9.89 -0.09
CA TYR A 102 -15.48 -10.88 -0.25
C TYR A 102 -16.78 -10.32 0.31
N LEU A 103 -17.80 -10.29 -0.51
CA LEU A 103 -19.15 -9.93 -0.11
C LEU A 103 -19.97 -11.22 0.02
N GLY A 104 -20.15 -11.66 1.25
CA GLY A 104 -20.96 -12.82 1.59
C GLY A 104 -22.45 -12.52 1.48
N ASN A 105 -23.27 -13.30 2.20
CA ASN A 105 -24.69 -12.99 2.32
C ASN A 105 -24.98 -11.86 3.34
N GLY A 106 -23.94 -11.35 4.00
CA GLY A 106 -24.02 -10.28 5.00
C GLY A 106 -24.46 -10.73 6.39
N GLY A 107 -24.87 -11.96 6.55
CA GLY A 107 -25.25 -12.52 7.85
C GLY A 107 -24.04 -12.95 8.70
N PRO A 108 -24.28 -13.25 10.00
CA PRO A 108 -23.19 -13.66 10.90
C PRO A 108 -22.46 -14.95 10.47
N ALA A 109 -23.16 -15.85 9.77
CA ALA A 109 -22.59 -17.11 9.28
C ALA A 109 -21.69 -16.90 8.05
N ASP A 110 -21.97 -15.87 7.26
CA ASP A 110 -21.21 -15.54 6.06
C ASP A 110 -21.05 -14.02 5.93
N PRO A 111 -20.20 -13.41 6.80
CA PRO A 111 -19.97 -11.98 6.82
C PRO A 111 -19.16 -11.51 5.61
N ASP A 112 -19.29 -10.23 5.33
CA ASP A 112 -18.41 -9.55 4.39
C ASP A 112 -17.00 -9.50 4.97
N ARG A 113 -15.98 -9.61 4.11
CA ARG A 113 -14.57 -9.66 4.54
C ARG A 113 -13.70 -8.80 3.65
N MET A 114 -12.78 -8.08 4.27
CA MET A 114 -11.72 -7.34 3.59
C MET A 114 -10.37 -7.70 4.21
N ARG A 115 -9.38 -7.96 3.38
CA ARG A 115 -8.00 -8.23 3.81
C ARG A 115 -7.03 -7.36 3.07
N GLY A 116 -5.96 -6.99 3.76
CA GLY A 116 -4.87 -6.23 3.19
C GLY A 116 -3.70 -6.15 4.15
N VAL A 117 -2.67 -5.49 3.69
CA VAL A 117 -1.47 -5.19 4.46
C VAL A 117 -1.31 -3.69 4.55
N ALA A 118 -1.12 -3.17 5.75
CA ALA A 118 -0.80 -1.79 6.00
C ALA A 118 0.66 -1.66 6.44
N THR A 119 1.41 -0.72 5.85
CA THR A 119 2.79 -0.42 6.23
C THR A 119 2.86 1.02 6.74
N LEU A 120 3.38 1.20 7.95
CA LEU A 120 3.55 2.48 8.60
C LEU A 120 4.93 2.56 9.26
N GLY A 121 5.76 3.52 8.86
CA GLY A 121 7.10 3.69 9.41
C GLY A 121 7.98 2.45 9.29
N GLY A 122 7.89 1.70 8.20
CA GLY A 122 8.63 0.46 7.96
C GLY A 122 8.03 -0.80 8.62
N HIS A 123 6.92 -0.67 9.37
CA HIS A 123 6.25 -1.80 10.00
C HIS A 123 5.04 -2.25 9.18
N SER A 124 5.00 -3.52 8.82
CA SER A 124 3.88 -4.11 8.07
C SER A 124 2.96 -4.92 8.96
N ILE A 125 1.68 -4.65 8.82
CA ILE A 125 0.61 -5.26 9.61
C ILE A 125 -0.44 -5.84 8.68
N SER A 126 -0.69 -7.14 8.76
CA SER A 126 -1.83 -7.75 8.09
C SER A 126 -3.13 -7.38 8.81
N VAL A 127 -4.09 -6.91 8.07
CA VAL A 127 -5.41 -6.52 8.56
C VAL A 127 -6.46 -7.41 7.92
N ARG A 128 -7.35 -7.94 8.75
CA ARG A 128 -8.58 -8.59 8.33
C ARG A 128 -9.74 -7.90 9.03
N ALA A 129 -10.68 -7.44 8.27
CA ALA A 129 -11.94 -6.90 8.76
C ALA A 129 -13.10 -7.78 8.30
N ASP A 130 -14.03 -8.00 9.18
CA ASP A 130 -15.29 -8.67 8.91
C ASP A 130 -16.40 -7.68 9.27
N SER A 131 -17.46 -7.64 8.46
CA SER A 131 -18.65 -6.80 8.68
C SER A 131 -19.89 -7.62 8.42
N THR A 132 -20.89 -7.47 9.29
CA THR A 132 -22.22 -8.02 9.08
C THR A 132 -23.12 -6.90 8.60
N TYR A 133 -23.74 -7.09 7.45
CA TYR A 133 -24.71 -6.17 6.89
C TYR A 133 -26.10 -6.78 7.09
N ILE A 134 -26.91 -6.12 7.86
CA ILE A 134 -28.32 -6.48 7.99
C ILE A 134 -29.08 -5.56 7.02
N ALA A 135 -29.52 -6.12 5.89
CA ALA A 135 -30.36 -5.39 4.97
C ALA A 135 -31.65 -4.98 5.70
N ASN A 136 -31.93 -3.69 5.75
CA ASN A 136 -33.23 -3.23 6.21
C ASN A 136 -34.26 -3.56 5.11
N PRO A 137 -35.30 -4.35 5.39
CA PRO A 137 -36.29 -4.73 4.37
C PRO A 137 -37.03 -3.53 3.77
N THR A 138 -36.93 -2.36 4.39
CA THR A 138 -37.48 -1.09 3.87
C THR A 138 -36.51 -0.33 2.96
N ASP A 139 -35.26 -0.73 2.87
CA ASP A 139 -34.30 -0.12 1.96
C ASP A 139 -34.60 -0.55 0.53
N GLN A 140 -35.25 0.33 -0.21
CA GLN A 140 -35.44 0.21 -1.66
C GLN A 140 -34.15 0.65 -2.43
N ALA A 141 -32.99 0.51 -1.82
CA ALA A 141 -31.74 0.88 -2.46
C ALA A 141 -31.53 0.01 -3.72
N LEU A 142 -31.08 0.64 -4.79
CA LEU A 142 -30.63 -0.09 -5.97
C LEU A 142 -29.57 -1.12 -5.55
N PRO A 143 -29.54 -2.31 -6.16
CA PRO A 143 -28.58 -3.37 -5.77
C PRO A 143 -27.12 -2.88 -5.72
N GLU A 144 -26.74 -2.00 -6.62
CA GLU A 144 -25.40 -1.41 -6.65
C GLU A 144 -25.13 -0.51 -5.44
N GLN A 145 -26.07 0.32 -5.04
CA GLN A 145 -25.94 1.19 -3.85
C GLN A 145 -25.84 0.35 -2.56
N ALA A 146 -26.59 -0.74 -2.49
CA ALA A 146 -26.49 -1.65 -1.36
C ALA A 146 -25.11 -2.31 -1.28
N LEU A 147 -24.54 -2.75 -2.41
CA LEU A 147 -23.17 -3.29 -2.47
C LEU A 147 -22.13 -2.24 -2.10
N GLN A 148 -22.25 -1.02 -2.61
CA GLN A 148 -21.36 0.08 -2.26
C GLN A 148 -21.40 0.40 -0.77
N GLY A 149 -22.60 0.42 -0.15
CA GLY A 149 -22.78 0.60 1.29
C GLY A 149 -22.08 -0.49 2.11
N ARG A 150 -22.13 -1.75 1.66
CA ARG A 150 -21.43 -2.88 2.29
C ARG A 150 -19.90 -2.70 2.20
N VAL A 151 -19.38 -2.28 1.06
CA VAL A 151 -17.94 -1.98 0.88
C VAL A 151 -17.51 -0.83 1.78
N GLN A 152 -18.34 0.21 1.93
CA GLN A 152 -18.07 1.32 2.83
C GLN A 152 -18.02 0.86 4.31
N ALA A 153 -18.96 0.01 4.73
CA ALA A 153 -18.96 -0.56 6.08
C ALA A 153 -17.68 -1.40 6.33
N LEU A 154 -17.24 -2.18 5.34
CA LEU A 154 -15.98 -2.92 5.40
C LEU A 154 -14.76 -2.00 5.51
N ALA A 155 -14.72 -0.90 4.77
CA ALA A 155 -13.64 0.08 4.84
C ALA A 155 -13.54 0.69 6.26
N VAL A 156 -14.68 1.00 6.86
CA VAL A 156 -14.74 1.49 8.26
C VAL A 156 -14.23 0.41 9.22
N ALA A 157 -14.71 -0.82 9.10
CA ALA A 157 -14.26 -1.92 9.94
C ALA A 157 -12.75 -2.17 9.80
N PHE A 158 -12.21 -2.09 8.58
CA PHE A 158 -10.79 -2.23 8.29
C PHE A 158 -9.97 -1.14 8.97
N ALA A 159 -10.38 0.13 8.84
CA ALA A 159 -9.69 1.27 9.44
C ALA A 159 -9.63 1.17 10.97
N TYR A 160 -10.75 0.82 11.62
CA TYR A 160 -10.78 0.63 13.08
C TYR A 160 -9.98 -0.61 13.53
N ARG A 161 -9.96 -1.68 12.73
CA ARG A 161 -9.14 -2.85 13.03
C ARG A 161 -7.65 -2.52 12.91
N LEU A 162 -7.27 -1.78 11.88
CA LEU A 162 -5.92 -1.28 11.71
C LEU A 162 -5.52 -0.40 12.89
N LYS A 163 -6.36 0.57 13.27
CA LYS A 163 -6.13 1.42 14.44
C LYS A 163 -5.81 0.61 15.69
N ARG A 164 -6.63 -0.38 16.02
CA ARG A 164 -6.39 -1.26 17.19
C ARG A 164 -5.07 -2.03 17.12
N LYS A 165 -4.70 -2.51 15.92
CA LYS A 165 -3.43 -3.22 15.73
C LYS A 165 -2.21 -2.31 15.84
N LEU A 166 -2.38 -1.02 15.56
CA LEU A 166 -1.35 0.00 15.71
C LEU A 166 -1.25 0.55 17.15
N GLY A 167 -2.08 0.08 18.08
CA GLY A 167 -2.10 0.59 19.45
C GLY A 167 -2.55 2.04 19.54
N ALA A 168 -3.39 2.47 18.62
CA ALA A 168 -3.81 3.85 18.43
C ALA A 168 -5.19 4.13 19.05
#